data_10ac55a26da1e2d2ca64a034eb8678cf
#
_entry.id   10ac55a26da1e2d2ca64a034eb8678cf
#
_cell.length_a   1.000
_cell.length_b   1.000
_cell.length_c   1.000
_cell.angle_alpha   90.00
_cell.angle_beta   90.00
_cell.angle_gamma   90.00
#
_symmetry.space_group_name_H-M   'P 1'
#
loop_
_entity.id
_entity.type
_entity.pdbx_description
1 polymer ?
#
loop_
_entity_poly.entity_id
_entity_poly.type
_entity_poly.pdbx_seq_one_letter_code
_entity_poly.pdbx_strand_id
1 'polypeptide(L)'
;LSETIFTIKKTFSVDITSNQLSVAVSAGPNETFLPFDDERYILIRSDGVTEQLTSDRFEFAGDAKSLQIRNLGTNDTGATLIATLRKRNPTSKVKIKNRIKSIIVDKSRLEGSGIGTTTLNNGLTHGNFPFGTRVEDEVISLNSPDIISIQGIFESADTTTASAPKVSLLNIISPSTTTADILIGEKVVGETSGSIALVAEIVNASTISFIYKNESVFVEGETITFDESNITARVSVLDTPSFNISSNYIFNTGQEETIYSHGSIKRKAKNSPPVKQLKVYFTSASFESTDNGDIITVESYKNFDYSKD
;
A
#
# COMPACT_ATOMS: atom_id res chain seq x y z
N LEU A 1 -13.94 -26.42 3.02
CA LEU A 1 -14.70 -25.15 3.10
C LEU A 1 -16.07 -25.24 2.40
N SER A 2 -16.46 -26.41 1.88
CA SER A 2 -17.67 -26.55 1.02
C SER A 2 -19.00 -26.24 1.72
N GLU A 3 -19.03 -26.16 3.04
CA GLU A 3 -20.26 -25.85 3.80
C GLU A 3 -20.18 -24.56 4.62
N THR A 4 -19.12 -23.77 4.44
CA THR A 4 -18.96 -22.53 5.19
C THR A 4 -19.92 -21.47 4.66
N ILE A 5 -20.74 -20.93 5.55
CA ILE A 5 -21.71 -19.89 5.25
C ILE A 5 -21.27 -18.62 5.96
N PHE A 6 -21.17 -17.53 5.21
CA PHE A 6 -20.85 -16.21 5.73
C PHE A 6 -22.03 -15.25 5.56
N THR A 7 -22.13 -14.31 6.46
CA THR A 7 -22.97 -13.13 6.31
C THR A 7 -22.10 -11.99 5.85
N ILE A 8 -22.44 -11.40 4.71
CA ILE A 8 -21.71 -10.28 4.11
C ILE A 8 -22.62 -9.06 3.98
N LYS A 9 -22.07 -7.86 4.12
CA LYS A 9 -22.74 -6.61 3.73
C LYS A 9 -22.26 -6.21 2.35
N LYS A 10 -23.20 -5.90 1.47
CA LYS A 10 -22.93 -5.50 0.09
C LYS A 10 -23.65 -4.20 -0.25
N THR A 11 -22.97 -3.36 -0.98
CA THR A 11 -23.48 -2.07 -1.44
C THR A 11 -23.92 -2.17 -2.89
N PHE A 12 -25.10 -1.67 -3.19
CA PHE A 12 -25.68 -1.60 -4.51
C PHE A 12 -26.01 -0.15 -4.84
N SER A 13 -25.63 0.31 -6.03
CA SER A 13 -26.14 1.58 -6.57
C SER A 13 -27.52 1.29 -7.19
N VAL A 14 -28.52 2.04 -6.80
CA VAL A 14 -29.91 1.85 -7.19
C VAL A 14 -30.57 3.17 -7.56
N ASP A 15 -31.51 3.11 -8.50
CA ASP A 15 -32.39 4.22 -8.83
C ASP A 15 -33.79 3.93 -8.35
N ILE A 16 -34.52 4.97 -7.98
CA ILE A 16 -35.91 4.89 -7.51
C ILE A 16 -36.79 5.60 -8.53
N THR A 17 -37.73 4.87 -9.10
CA THR A 17 -38.73 5.40 -10.02
C THR A 17 -40.10 4.81 -9.72
N SER A 18 -41.13 5.59 -9.92
CA SER A 18 -42.50 5.14 -9.70
C SER A 18 -42.72 4.49 -8.33
N ASN A 19 -42.16 5.11 -7.29
CA ASN A 19 -42.32 4.68 -5.89
C ASN A 19 -41.67 3.34 -5.52
N GLN A 20 -40.70 2.87 -6.31
CA GLN A 20 -39.97 1.60 -6.07
C GLN A 20 -38.57 1.63 -6.65
N LEU A 21 -37.74 0.62 -6.37
CA LEU A 21 -36.51 0.44 -7.11
C LEU A 21 -36.80 0.30 -8.60
N SER A 22 -36.07 1.03 -9.44
CA SER A 22 -36.25 0.98 -10.90
C SER A 22 -35.99 -0.40 -11.46
N VAL A 23 -35.01 -1.10 -10.87
CA VAL A 23 -34.67 -2.49 -11.18
C VAL A 23 -34.49 -3.25 -9.88
N ALA A 24 -35.04 -4.45 -9.81
CA ALA A 24 -34.83 -5.34 -8.68
C ALA A 24 -33.33 -5.67 -8.55
N VAL A 25 -32.80 -5.60 -7.32
CA VAL A 25 -31.40 -5.87 -7.04
C VAL A 25 -31.17 -7.38 -7.04
N SER A 26 -30.13 -7.83 -7.71
CA SER A 26 -29.75 -9.24 -7.81
C SER A 26 -28.53 -9.57 -6.95
N ALA A 27 -28.62 -10.67 -6.21
CA ALA A 27 -27.50 -11.27 -5.50
C ALA A 27 -26.50 -11.88 -6.48
N GLY A 28 -25.24 -11.90 -6.09
CA GLY A 28 -24.18 -12.50 -6.88
C GLY A 28 -24.16 -14.05 -6.81
N PRO A 29 -23.18 -14.68 -7.43
CA PRO A 29 -22.98 -16.12 -7.35
C PRO A 29 -22.89 -16.61 -5.89
N ASN A 30 -23.60 -17.68 -5.57
CA ASN A 30 -23.64 -18.26 -4.22
C ASN A 30 -24.15 -17.32 -3.11
N GLU A 31 -24.77 -16.19 -3.48
CA GLU A 31 -25.34 -15.22 -2.56
C GLU A 31 -26.86 -15.33 -2.52
N THR A 32 -27.46 -15.05 -1.37
CA THR A 32 -28.91 -14.90 -1.18
C THR A 32 -29.20 -13.79 -0.19
N PHE A 33 -30.23 -13.00 -0.44
CA PHE A 33 -30.67 -12.00 0.51
C PHE A 33 -31.20 -12.65 1.79
N LEU A 34 -30.90 -12.05 2.94
CA LEU A 34 -31.51 -12.44 4.20
C LEU A 34 -32.89 -11.78 4.32
N PRO A 35 -33.84 -12.37 5.09
CA PRO A 35 -35.13 -11.72 5.40
C PRO A 35 -34.88 -10.32 6.00
N PHE A 36 -35.87 -9.45 5.78
CA PHE A 36 -35.78 -8.08 6.32
C PHE A 36 -35.59 -8.08 7.84
N ASP A 37 -34.75 -7.15 8.26
CA ASP A 37 -34.46 -6.77 9.63
C ASP A 37 -33.84 -5.37 9.57
N ASP A 38 -34.11 -4.50 10.54
CA ASP A 38 -33.67 -3.10 10.54
C ASP A 38 -32.15 -2.94 10.49
N GLU A 39 -31.39 -3.91 11.00
CA GLU A 39 -29.93 -3.89 10.98
C GLU A 39 -29.32 -4.41 9.67
N ARG A 40 -30.13 -5.06 8.83
CA ARG A 40 -29.66 -5.72 7.60
C ARG A 40 -29.76 -4.88 6.35
N TYR A 41 -30.63 -3.88 6.36
CA TYR A 41 -30.91 -3.08 5.17
C TYR A 41 -30.90 -1.59 5.47
N ILE A 42 -30.12 -0.84 4.72
CA ILE A 42 -30.03 0.62 4.80
C ILE A 42 -30.12 1.16 3.39
N LEU A 43 -31.07 2.05 3.13
CA LEU A 43 -31.18 2.78 1.89
C LEU A 43 -30.83 4.25 2.14
N ILE A 44 -29.78 4.71 1.47
CA ILE A 44 -29.29 6.08 1.54
C ILE A 44 -29.63 6.74 0.21
N ARG A 45 -30.36 7.84 0.25
CA ARG A 45 -30.69 8.63 -0.92
C ARG A 45 -29.50 9.40 -1.46
N SER A 46 -29.57 9.86 -2.69
CA SER A 46 -28.51 10.62 -3.32
C SER A 46 -28.12 11.91 -2.58
N ASP A 47 -29.05 12.47 -1.80
CA ASP A 47 -28.84 13.63 -0.93
C ASP A 47 -28.21 13.27 0.44
N GLY A 48 -27.95 11.98 0.69
CA GLY A 48 -27.39 11.47 1.94
C GLY A 48 -28.42 11.14 3.02
N VAL A 49 -29.70 11.36 2.78
CA VAL A 49 -30.77 11.03 3.75
C VAL A 49 -31.00 9.52 3.77
N THR A 50 -31.09 8.95 4.96
CA THR A 50 -31.41 7.53 5.14
C THR A 50 -32.93 7.34 5.11
N GLU A 51 -33.40 6.44 4.23
CA GLU A 51 -34.80 6.06 4.13
C GLU A 51 -35.16 5.09 5.24
N GLN A 52 -36.27 5.32 5.94
CA GLN A 52 -36.82 4.37 6.91
C GLN A 52 -37.51 3.21 6.17
N LEU A 53 -36.96 2.01 6.33
CA LEU A 53 -37.47 0.81 5.71
C LEU A 53 -38.33 -0.01 6.69
N THR A 54 -39.36 -0.69 6.17
CA THR A 54 -40.21 -1.58 6.93
C THR A 54 -40.44 -2.88 6.14
N SER A 55 -40.75 -3.97 6.81
CA SER A 55 -40.82 -5.31 6.21
C SER A 55 -41.79 -5.43 5.05
N ASP A 56 -42.90 -4.68 5.09
CA ASP A 56 -43.93 -4.65 4.07
C ASP A 56 -43.50 -4.04 2.74
N ARG A 57 -42.39 -3.33 2.73
CA ARG A 57 -41.79 -2.74 1.51
C ARG A 57 -40.94 -3.73 0.71
N PHE A 58 -40.58 -4.87 1.30
CA PHE A 58 -39.64 -5.82 0.73
C PHE A 58 -40.35 -6.98 0.02
N GLU A 59 -39.97 -7.19 -1.24
CA GLU A 59 -40.37 -8.36 -2.02
C GLU A 59 -39.15 -9.16 -2.42
N PHE A 60 -38.99 -10.33 -1.84
CA PHE A 60 -37.93 -11.27 -2.17
C PHE A 60 -38.43 -12.28 -3.21
N ALA A 61 -37.61 -12.58 -4.21
CA ALA A 61 -37.85 -13.73 -5.07
C ALA A 61 -37.90 -15.03 -4.24
N GLY A 62 -38.55 -16.05 -4.72
CA GLY A 62 -38.73 -17.31 -3.97
C GLY A 62 -37.40 -18.02 -3.64
N ASP A 63 -36.33 -17.78 -4.41
CA ASP A 63 -34.99 -18.27 -4.17
C ASP A 63 -34.11 -17.27 -3.38
N ALA A 64 -34.70 -16.15 -2.97
CA ALA A 64 -34.01 -15.04 -2.30
C ALA A 64 -32.79 -14.46 -3.05
N LYS A 65 -32.75 -14.62 -4.38
CA LYS A 65 -31.67 -14.06 -5.21
C LYS A 65 -31.96 -12.70 -5.80
N SER A 66 -33.23 -12.26 -5.72
CA SER A 66 -33.63 -10.95 -6.17
C SER A 66 -34.45 -10.26 -5.10
N LEU A 67 -34.28 -8.95 -4.98
CA LEU A 67 -34.94 -8.09 -4.01
C LEU A 67 -35.52 -6.88 -4.72
N GLN A 68 -36.79 -6.63 -4.53
CA GLN A 68 -37.48 -5.39 -4.87
C GLN A 68 -37.92 -4.67 -3.60
N ILE A 69 -37.78 -3.35 -3.59
CA ILE A 69 -38.27 -2.50 -2.50
C ILE A 69 -39.28 -1.52 -3.09
N ARG A 70 -40.46 -1.45 -2.47
CA ARG A 70 -41.60 -0.61 -2.87
C ARG A 70 -41.89 0.47 -1.83
N ASN A 71 -42.83 1.34 -2.15
CA ASN A 71 -43.32 2.42 -1.28
C ASN A 71 -42.17 3.38 -0.84
N LEU A 72 -41.29 3.72 -1.79
CA LEU A 72 -40.15 4.59 -1.55
C LEU A 72 -40.41 6.07 -1.81
N GLY A 73 -41.65 6.43 -2.22
CA GLY A 73 -42.02 7.84 -2.42
C GLY A 73 -41.40 8.45 -3.67
N THR A 74 -40.66 9.53 -3.51
CA THR A 74 -40.15 10.31 -4.61
C THR A 74 -39.04 9.61 -5.42
N ASN A 75 -38.99 9.91 -6.71
CA ASN A 75 -37.91 9.43 -7.58
C ASN A 75 -36.55 9.94 -7.09
N ASP A 76 -35.51 9.10 -7.25
CA ASP A 76 -34.14 9.41 -6.91
C ASP A 76 -33.18 8.62 -7.81
N THR A 77 -32.07 9.22 -8.18
CA THR A 77 -31.06 8.60 -9.05
C THR A 77 -29.73 8.55 -8.31
N GLY A 78 -29.12 7.36 -8.28
CA GLY A 78 -27.84 7.15 -7.60
C GLY A 78 -27.95 6.95 -6.09
N ALA A 79 -29.11 6.49 -5.60
CA ALA A 79 -29.25 6.05 -4.22
C ALA A 79 -28.40 4.80 -3.95
N THR A 80 -28.06 4.59 -2.68
CA THR A 80 -27.20 3.49 -2.24
C THR A 80 -27.97 2.56 -1.32
N LEU A 81 -28.13 1.30 -1.73
CA LEU A 81 -28.67 0.25 -0.87
C LEU A 81 -27.53 -0.59 -0.28
N ILE A 82 -27.46 -0.64 1.05
CA ILE A 82 -26.60 -1.57 1.78
C ILE A 82 -27.47 -2.72 2.24
N ALA A 83 -27.16 -3.93 1.79
CA ALA A 83 -27.92 -5.13 2.10
C ALA A 83 -27.03 -6.22 2.70
N THR A 84 -27.61 -6.97 3.63
CA THR A 84 -26.94 -8.14 4.23
C THR A 84 -27.38 -9.40 3.50
N LEU A 85 -26.40 -10.14 2.98
CA LEU A 85 -26.59 -11.37 2.24
C LEU A 85 -25.93 -12.54 2.94
N ARG A 86 -26.43 -13.72 2.69
CA ARG A 86 -25.77 -14.99 2.99
C ARG A 86 -24.96 -15.41 1.78
N LYS A 87 -23.68 -15.73 1.99
CA LYS A 87 -22.81 -16.27 0.96
C LYS A 87 -22.35 -17.67 1.32
N ARG A 88 -22.48 -18.59 0.38
CA ARG A 88 -21.95 -19.96 0.46
C ARG A 88 -20.69 -20.06 -0.37
N ASN A 89 -19.79 -20.99 0.03
CA ASN A 89 -18.54 -21.25 -0.69
C ASN A 89 -17.74 -19.96 -0.96
N PRO A 90 -17.38 -19.21 0.10
CA PRO A 90 -16.61 -17.99 -0.08
C PRO A 90 -15.25 -18.30 -0.70
N THR A 91 -14.76 -17.39 -1.55
CA THR A 91 -13.46 -17.47 -2.17
C THR A 91 -12.42 -16.66 -1.39
N SER A 92 -11.20 -17.15 -1.34
CA SER A 92 -10.11 -16.40 -0.70
C SER A 92 -9.66 -15.25 -1.58
N LYS A 93 -9.45 -14.08 -0.96
CA LYS A 93 -8.70 -12.99 -1.59
C LYS A 93 -7.25 -13.42 -1.78
N VAL A 94 -6.59 -12.92 -2.81
CA VAL A 94 -5.19 -13.22 -3.10
C VAL A 94 -4.35 -11.98 -2.85
N LYS A 95 -3.38 -12.08 -1.96
CA LYS A 95 -2.38 -11.04 -1.75
C LYS A 95 -1.24 -11.18 -2.75
N ILE A 96 -0.76 -10.05 -3.21
CA ILE A 96 0.44 -9.94 -4.04
C ILE A 96 1.54 -9.26 -3.24
N LYS A 97 2.77 -9.70 -3.46
CA LYS A 97 3.96 -9.03 -2.93
C LYS A 97 4.23 -7.79 -3.76
N ASN A 98 4.19 -6.63 -3.14
CA ASN A 98 4.58 -5.40 -3.80
C ASN A 98 6.11 -5.34 -3.90
N ARG A 99 6.60 -4.82 -4.99
CA ARG A 99 8.01 -4.43 -5.12
C ARG A 99 8.35 -3.31 -4.14
N ILE A 100 9.61 -2.92 -4.06
CA ILE A 100 10.06 -1.90 -3.12
C ILE A 100 9.20 -0.63 -3.24
N LYS A 101 8.67 -0.20 -2.12
CA LYS A 101 7.99 1.08 -1.93
C LYS A 101 8.81 1.95 -1.00
N SER A 102 8.60 3.25 -1.05
CA SER A 102 9.25 4.17 -0.12
C SER A 102 8.27 5.16 0.50
N ILE A 103 8.62 5.61 1.70
CA ILE A 103 7.96 6.72 2.38
C ILE A 103 9.02 7.75 2.78
N ILE A 104 8.67 9.02 2.67
CA ILE A 104 9.50 10.14 3.11
C ILE A 104 8.97 10.64 4.45
N VAL A 105 9.88 10.84 5.41
CA VAL A 105 9.59 11.49 6.69
C VAL A 105 10.31 12.83 6.68
N ASP A 106 9.57 13.91 6.50
CA ASP A 106 10.08 15.27 6.28
C ASP A 106 9.62 16.27 7.35
N LYS A 107 9.01 15.77 8.42
CA LYS A 107 8.52 16.61 9.49
C LYS A 107 9.45 16.61 10.69
N SER A 108 9.47 17.74 11.41
CA SER A 108 10.14 17.92 12.68
C SER A 108 9.15 18.40 13.74
N ARG A 109 9.45 18.13 15.01
CA ARG A 109 8.73 18.73 16.14
C ARG A 109 9.09 20.20 16.34
N LEU A 110 10.25 20.61 15.82
CA LEU A 110 10.74 21.97 15.98
C LEU A 110 9.89 22.95 15.16
N GLU A 111 9.64 24.10 15.72
CA GLU A 111 9.01 25.20 15.01
C GLU A 111 10.04 25.96 14.16
N GLY A 112 9.62 26.50 13.04
CA GLY A 112 10.45 27.36 12.20
C GLY A 112 10.79 28.66 12.91
N SER A 113 12.02 29.11 12.78
CA SER A 113 12.42 30.44 13.23
C SER A 113 12.00 31.46 12.21
N GLY A 114 10.91 32.18 12.47
CA GLY A 114 10.47 33.30 11.65
C GLY A 114 8.96 33.28 11.36
N ILE A 115 8.39 34.47 11.23
CA ILE A 115 6.96 34.63 10.96
C ILE A 115 6.68 34.16 9.52
N GLY A 116 5.84 33.16 9.38
CA GLY A 116 5.33 32.68 8.08
C GLY A 116 6.16 31.63 7.36
N THR A 117 7.23 31.07 7.95
CA THR A 117 7.97 29.96 7.35
C THR A 117 7.70 28.65 8.08
N THR A 118 7.36 27.60 7.33
CA THR A 118 7.20 26.23 7.84
C THR A 118 8.47 25.40 7.63
N THR A 119 9.43 25.90 6.83
CA THR A 119 10.68 25.21 6.52
C THR A 119 11.78 25.60 7.52
N LEU A 120 12.42 24.61 8.09
CA LEU A 120 13.53 24.77 9.00
C LEU A 120 14.85 24.85 8.23
N ASN A 121 15.91 25.31 8.88
CA ASN A 121 17.26 25.38 8.29
C ASN A 121 17.90 24.00 8.00
N ASN A 122 17.29 22.92 8.47
CA ASN A 122 17.71 21.54 8.21
C ASN A 122 16.93 20.88 7.05
N GLY A 123 16.09 21.63 6.31
CA GLY A 123 15.30 21.12 5.20
C GLY A 123 13.98 20.43 5.60
N LEU A 124 13.71 20.31 6.91
CA LEU A 124 12.46 19.76 7.41
C LEU A 124 11.38 20.84 7.50
N THR A 125 10.13 20.42 7.61
CA THR A 125 9.00 21.32 7.88
C THR A 125 8.42 21.03 9.25
N HIS A 126 7.86 22.07 9.90
CA HIS A 126 7.18 21.87 11.18
C HIS A 126 5.97 20.94 11.04
N GLY A 127 5.94 19.88 11.84
CA GLY A 127 4.84 18.89 11.88
C GLY A 127 3.94 19.11 13.08
N ASN A 128 2.71 19.58 12.85
CA ASN A 128 1.67 19.60 13.86
C ASN A 128 1.22 18.19 14.23
N PHE A 129 0.73 18.09 15.46
CA PHE A 129 0.05 16.92 15.98
C PHE A 129 -1.08 16.39 15.07
N PRO A 130 -1.38 15.08 15.00
CA PRO A 130 -0.75 13.98 15.71
C PRO A 130 0.18 13.19 14.79
N PHE A 131 1.35 12.82 15.09
CA PHE A 131 1.98 11.63 15.60
C PHE A 131 2.73 10.81 14.58
N GLY A 132 3.94 10.32 14.97
CA GLY A 132 4.57 9.17 14.38
C GLY A 132 5.09 9.37 12.95
N THR A 133 5.18 10.61 12.47
CA THR A 133 5.68 10.95 11.13
C THR A 133 6.82 11.98 11.18
N ARG A 134 7.34 12.28 12.34
CA ARG A 134 8.44 13.23 12.54
C ARG A 134 9.75 12.46 12.74
N VAL A 135 10.84 13.02 12.25
CA VAL A 135 12.14 12.34 12.28
C VAL A 135 12.64 12.06 13.69
N GLU A 136 12.27 12.89 14.68
CA GLU A 136 12.67 12.74 16.07
C GLU A 136 11.83 11.73 16.86
N ASP A 137 10.71 11.26 16.31
CA ASP A 137 9.84 10.32 17.02
C ASP A 137 10.58 9.00 17.27
N GLU A 138 10.36 8.41 18.44
CA GLU A 138 10.92 7.10 18.76
C GLU A 138 10.34 6.01 17.86
N VAL A 139 9.04 6.12 17.60
CA VAL A 139 8.32 5.19 16.72
C VAL A 139 7.76 5.99 15.54
N ILE A 140 8.12 5.60 14.34
CA ILE A 140 7.67 6.19 13.09
C ILE A 140 6.77 5.18 12.38
N SER A 141 5.51 5.52 12.18
CA SER A 141 4.58 4.72 11.39
C SER A 141 4.97 4.79 9.91
N LEU A 142 4.94 3.64 9.24
CA LEU A 142 5.17 3.54 7.80
C LEU A 142 3.88 3.71 6.99
N ASN A 143 2.77 3.97 7.68
CA ASN A 143 1.46 4.25 7.09
C ASN A 143 0.99 3.21 6.07
N SER A 144 1.46 1.99 6.23
CA SER A 144 1.11 0.84 5.38
C SER A 144 0.95 -0.40 6.24
N PRO A 145 -0.12 -1.16 6.07
CA PRO A 145 -0.24 -2.49 6.65
C PRO A 145 0.59 -3.51 5.85
N ASP A 146 0.71 -4.71 6.38
CA ASP A 146 1.36 -5.84 5.70
C ASP A 146 2.76 -5.55 5.17
N ILE A 147 3.56 -4.84 5.92
CA ILE A 147 4.97 -4.67 5.58
C ILE A 147 5.70 -5.97 5.92
N ILE A 148 6.39 -6.51 4.92
CA ILE A 148 7.11 -7.78 5.02
C ILE A 148 8.50 -7.53 5.60
N SER A 149 9.24 -6.58 5.01
CA SER A 149 10.61 -6.28 5.42
C SER A 149 11.01 -4.84 5.10
N ILE A 150 11.93 -4.30 5.88
CA ILE A 150 12.60 -3.03 5.60
C ILE A 150 13.82 -3.33 4.72
N GLN A 151 13.91 -2.62 3.60
CA GLN A 151 15.01 -2.75 2.66
C GLN A 151 16.16 -1.78 2.97
N GLY A 152 15.81 -0.56 3.44
CA GLY A 152 16.78 0.43 3.84
C GLY A 152 16.15 1.68 4.44
N ILE A 153 16.87 2.35 5.35
CA ILE A 153 16.49 3.63 5.95
C ILE A 153 17.66 4.60 5.73
N PHE A 154 17.38 5.69 5.03
CA PHE A 154 18.38 6.67 4.64
C PHE A 154 18.05 8.04 5.21
N GLU A 155 19.04 8.68 5.85
CA GLU A 155 18.98 10.07 6.28
C GLU A 155 19.75 10.95 5.30
N SER A 156 19.16 12.05 4.84
CA SER A 156 19.82 12.99 3.94
C SER A 156 21.13 13.52 4.54
N ALA A 157 22.15 13.65 3.72
CA ALA A 157 23.42 14.25 4.14
C ALA A 157 23.33 15.77 4.31
N ASP A 158 22.38 16.39 3.61
CA ASP A 158 22.18 17.85 3.60
C ASP A 158 20.70 18.24 3.84
N THR A 159 20.20 19.26 3.17
CA THR A 159 18.80 19.73 3.27
C THR A 159 17.92 19.25 2.12
N THR A 160 18.44 18.40 1.25
CA THR A 160 17.71 17.87 0.09
C THR A 160 16.97 16.57 0.43
N THR A 161 16.21 16.06 -0.53
CA THR A 161 15.45 14.82 -0.37
C THR A 161 16.37 13.62 -0.16
N ALA A 162 16.16 12.90 0.94
CA ALA A 162 16.84 11.65 1.21
C ALA A 162 16.60 10.61 0.11
N SER A 163 17.64 9.85 -0.24
CA SER A 163 17.50 8.74 -1.18
C SER A 163 18.57 7.66 -0.92
N ALA A 164 18.32 6.45 -1.39
CA ALA A 164 19.37 5.45 -1.49
C ALA A 164 20.50 5.93 -2.44
N PRO A 165 21.71 5.34 -2.39
CA PRO A 165 22.78 5.64 -3.32
C PRO A 165 22.30 5.61 -4.77
N LYS A 166 22.73 6.58 -5.57
CA LYS A 166 22.38 6.72 -6.98
C LYS A 166 23.53 6.33 -7.87
N VAL A 167 23.21 5.73 -8.99
CA VAL A 167 24.17 5.34 -10.00
C VAL A 167 23.68 5.83 -11.36
N SER A 168 24.51 6.61 -12.03
CA SER A 168 24.30 6.95 -13.43
C SER A 168 24.87 5.85 -14.32
N LEU A 169 24.11 5.44 -15.30
CA LEU A 169 24.39 4.31 -16.19
C LEU A 169 24.71 4.79 -17.60
N LEU A 170 25.64 4.12 -18.23
CA LEU A 170 25.97 4.25 -19.65
C LEU A 170 25.81 2.89 -20.34
N ASN A 171 25.68 2.92 -21.67
CA ASN A 171 25.64 1.71 -22.48
C ASN A 171 24.63 0.68 -21.96
N ILE A 172 23.40 1.11 -21.68
CA ILE A 172 22.29 0.22 -21.31
C ILE A 172 22.01 -0.63 -22.55
N ILE A 173 22.13 -1.95 -22.41
CA ILE A 173 22.07 -2.89 -23.53
C ILE A 173 20.92 -3.87 -23.32
N SER A 174 20.13 -4.06 -24.36
CA SER A 174 19.07 -5.03 -24.59
C SER A 174 18.26 -5.47 -23.32
N PRO A 175 16.94 -5.47 -23.42
CA PRO A 175 16.12 -5.11 -24.60
C PRO A 175 15.91 -3.60 -24.77
N SER A 176 16.39 -2.79 -23.83
CA SER A 176 16.18 -1.32 -23.81
C SER A 176 17.48 -0.55 -23.85
N THR A 177 17.40 0.70 -24.29
CA THR A 177 18.49 1.69 -24.23
C THR A 177 18.33 2.68 -23.07
N THR A 178 17.31 2.51 -22.25
CA THR A 178 16.97 3.35 -21.10
C THR A 178 16.65 2.50 -19.88
N THR A 179 16.50 3.14 -18.72
CA THR A 179 16.11 2.49 -17.48
C THR A 179 14.63 2.06 -17.45
N ALA A 180 13.85 2.31 -18.50
CA ALA A 180 12.38 2.11 -18.51
C ALA A 180 11.95 0.65 -18.31
N ASP A 181 12.75 -0.30 -18.78
CA ASP A 181 12.44 -1.73 -18.68
C ASP A 181 13.10 -2.40 -17.47
N ILE A 182 13.84 -1.64 -16.66
CA ILE A 182 14.43 -2.10 -15.42
C ILE A 182 13.33 -2.18 -14.35
N LEU A 183 13.31 -3.25 -13.58
CA LEU A 183 12.26 -3.51 -12.61
C LEU A 183 12.67 -3.07 -11.21
N ILE A 184 11.83 -2.26 -10.54
CA ILE A 184 12.06 -1.91 -9.14
C ILE A 184 12.07 -3.19 -8.30
N GLY A 185 13.06 -3.32 -7.39
CA GLY A 185 13.23 -4.48 -6.52
C GLY A 185 13.95 -5.67 -7.15
N GLU A 186 14.33 -5.61 -8.44
CA GLU A 186 15.16 -6.65 -9.02
C GLU A 186 16.60 -6.59 -8.49
N LYS A 187 17.23 -7.75 -8.49
CA LYS A 187 18.61 -7.90 -8.06
C LYS A 187 19.57 -7.49 -9.16
N VAL A 188 20.63 -6.82 -8.77
CA VAL A 188 21.70 -6.35 -9.64
C VAL A 188 23.03 -6.80 -9.08
N VAL A 189 23.91 -7.25 -9.96
CA VAL A 189 25.26 -7.74 -9.61
C VAL A 189 26.32 -6.97 -10.38
N GLY A 190 27.33 -6.49 -9.66
CA GLY A 190 28.53 -5.87 -10.25
C GLY A 190 29.58 -6.93 -10.60
N GLU A 191 30.06 -6.92 -11.85
CA GLU A 191 31.02 -7.92 -12.33
C GLU A 191 32.41 -7.80 -11.68
N THR A 192 32.84 -6.61 -11.35
CA THR A 192 34.18 -6.35 -10.78
C THR A 192 34.13 -6.28 -9.26
N SER A 193 33.18 -5.53 -8.71
CA SER A 193 33.05 -5.32 -7.26
C SER A 193 32.50 -6.52 -6.51
N GLY A 194 31.76 -7.41 -7.21
CA GLY A 194 30.95 -8.44 -6.58
C GLY A 194 29.80 -7.88 -5.74
N SER A 195 29.47 -6.60 -5.94
CA SER A 195 28.37 -5.94 -5.24
C SER A 195 27.03 -6.55 -5.63
N ILE A 196 26.19 -6.77 -4.63
CA ILE A 196 24.81 -7.20 -4.79
C ILE A 196 23.91 -6.10 -4.27
N ALA A 197 23.01 -5.63 -5.13
CA ALA A 197 22.06 -4.58 -4.77
C ALA A 197 20.65 -4.88 -5.30
N LEU A 198 19.66 -4.20 -4.75
CA LEU A 198 18.30 -4.15 -5.28
C LEU A 198 18.03 -2.78 -5.89
N VAL A 199 17.33 -2.74 -7.00
CA VAL A 199 16.85 -1.49 -7.60
C VAL A 199 15.82 -0.87 -6.66
N ALA A 200 16.15 0.29 -6.08
CA ALA A 200 15.26 1.01 -5.16
C ALA A 200 14.27 1.91 -5.89
N GLU A 201 14.78 2.70 -6.84
CA GLU A 201 13.97 3.64 -7.64
C GLU A 201 14.62 3.88 -9.00
N ILE A 202 13.79 4.14 -9.99
CA ILE A 202 14.22 4.69 -11.27
C ILE A 202 14.12 6.20 -11.17
N VAL A 203 15.27 6.88 -11.16
CA VAL A 203 15.35 8.34 -10.99
C VAL A 203 15.07 9.06 -12.31
N ASN A 204 15.67 8.59 -13.38
CA ASN A 204 15.48 9.11 -14.75
C ASN A 204 15.94 8.05 -15.78
N ALA A 205 15.97 8.41 -17.06
CA ALA A 205 16.30 7.50 -18.17
C ALA A 205 17.70 6.88 -18.10
N SER A 206 18.59 7.38 -17.24
CA SER A 206 19.97 6.89 -17.11
C SER A 206 20.46 6.77 -15.66
N THR A 207 19.61 7.06 -14.68
CA THR A 207 20.01 7.07 -13.26
C THR A 207 19.04 6.24 -12.43
N ILE A 208 19.59 5.37 -11.59
CA ILE A 208 18.85 4.48 -10.70
C ILE A 208 19.40 4.62 -9.30
N SER A 209 18.57 4.47 -8.27
CA SER A 209 19.02 4.29 -6.89
C SER A 209 19.00 2.82 -6.51
N PHE A 210 19.98 2.42 -5.68
CA PHE A 210 20.20 1.05 -5.27
C PHE A 210 20.27 0.90 -3.75
N ILE A 211 19.83 -0.26 -3.27
CA ILE A 211 20.04 -0.69 -1.87
C ILE A 211 21.01 -1.87 -1.90
N TYR A 212 22.22 -1.63 -1.41
CA TYR A 212 23.23 -2.69 -1.31
C TYR A 212 22.83 -3.75 -0.28
N LYS A 213 23.05 -5.02 -0.61
CA LYS A 213 22.74 -6.19 0.21
C LYS A 213 23.96 -6.88 0.80
N ASN A 214 25.13 -6.51 0.33
CA ASN A 214 26.43 -6.90 0.89
C ASN A 214 27.27 -5.65 1.18
N GLU A 215 28.45 -5.83 1.73
CA GLU A 215 29.36 -4.73 2.09
C GLU A 215 30.04 -4.09 0.88
N SER A 216 30.01 -4.75 -0.27
CA SER A 216 30.56 -4.22 -1.52
C SER A 216 29.64 -3.16 -2.12
N VAL A 217 30.23 -2.17 -2.77
CA VAL A 217 29.55 -1.13 -3.53
C VAL A 217 30.03 -1.18 -4.98
N PHE A 218 29.22 -0.71 -5.91
CA PHE A 218 29.61 -0.62 -7.30
C PHE A 218 30.84 0.28 -7.47
N VAL A 219 31.62 0.02 -8.51
CA VAL A 219 32.76 0.86 -8.88
C VAL A 219 32.51 1.50 -10.25
N GLU A 220 33.05 2.72 -10.43
CA GLU A 220 32.92 3.40 -11.71
C GLU A 220 33.60 2.60 -12.83
N GLY A 221 32.94 2.52 -13.96
CA GLY A 221 33.43 1.81 -15.11
C GLY A 221 33.12 0.32 -15.16
N GLU A 222 32.59 -0.30 -14.08
CA GLU A 222 32.22 -1.71 -14.13
C GLU A 222 30.92 -1.94 -14.88
N THR A 223 30.74 -3.17 -15.36
CA THR A 223 29.48 -3.65 -15.89
C THR A 223 28.63 -4.19 -14.75
N ILE A 224 27.35 -3.84 -14.75
CA ILE A 224 26.34 -4.39 -13.84
C ILE A 224 25.29 -5.12 -14.64
N THR A 225 24.78 -6.22 -14.07
CA THR A 225 23.76 -7.09 -14.70
C THR A 225 22.52 -7.14 -13.85
N PHE A 226 21.36 -6.94 -14.47
CA PHE A 226 20.04 -6.98 -13.87
C PHE A 226 19.44 -8.36 -14.10
N ASP A 227 19.07 -9.06 -13.01
CA ASP A 227 18.75 -10.48 -13.04
C ASP A 227 17.40 -10.79 -13.73
N GLU A 228 16.38 -9.92 -13.58
CA GLU A 228 15.05 -10.19 -14.11
C GLU A 228 14.84 -9.58 -15.50
N SER A 229 15.26 -8.35 -15.71
CA SER A 229 15.14 -7.66 -17.00
C SER A 229 16.17 -8.10 -18.03
N ASN A 230 17.21 -8.85 -17.60
CA ASN A 230 18.35 -9.27 -18.44
C ASN A 230 19.07 -8.10 -19.10
N ILE A 231 19.04 -6.93 -18.49
CA ILE A 231 19.73 -5.74 -18.94
C ILE A 231 21.15 -5.75 -18.40
N THR A 232 22.09 -5.24 -19.17
CA THR A 232 23.44 -4.91 -18.72
C THR A 232 23.67 -3.42 -18.92
N ALA A 233 24.41 -2.80 -18.02
CA ALA A 233 24.77 -1.40 -18.13
C ALA A 233 26.13 -1.16 -17.50
N ARG A 234 26.78 -0.05 -17.89
CA ARG A 234 28.05 0.35 -17.31
C ARG A 234 27.82 1.46 -16.28
N VAL A 235 28.42 1.33 -15.11
CA VAL A 235 28.45 2.36 -14.06
C VAL A 235 29.26 3.56 -14.54
N SER A 236 28.68 4.75 -14.51
CA SER A 236 29.33 5.99 -14.89
C SER A 236 29.72 6.82 -13.68
N VAL A 237 28.75 7.19 -12.87
CA VAL A 237 28.92 8.06 -11.69
C VAL A 237 28.18 7.45 -10.52
N LEU A 238 28.83 7.48 -9.36
CA LEU A 238 28.25 7.10 -8.08
C LEU A 238 27.96 8.36 -7.25
N ASP A 239 26.76 8.44 -6.71
CA ASP A 239 26.32 9.52 -5.82
C ASP A 239 25.69 8.92 -4.56
N THR A 240 26.17 9.34 -3.40
CA THR A 240 25.66 8.88 -2.09
C THR A 240 25.11 10.05 -1.29
N PRO A 241 23.91 10.55 -1.65
CA PRO A 241 23.35 11.77 -1.07
C PRO A 241 22.83 11.60 0.36
N SER A 242 22.88 10.39 0.91
CA SER A 242 22.32 10.07 2.22
C SER A 242 23.11 8.99 2.95
N PHE A 243 22.97 8.96 4.26
CA PHE A 243 23.56 7.96 5.13
C PHE A 243 22.60 6.81 5.38
N ASN A 244 23.05 5.56 5.26
CA ASN A 244 22.27 4.41 5.65
C ASN A 244 22.27 4.27 7.18
N ILE A 245 21.11 4.46 7.79
CA ILE A 245 20.90 4.37 9.22
C ILE A 245 19.98 3.22 9.63
N SER A 246 19.79 2.23 8.76
CA SER A 246 18.90 1.09 9.00
C SER A 246 19.22 0.35 10.30
N SER A 247 20.50 0.24 10.65
CA SER A 247 20.97 -0.41 11.88
C SER A 247 20.52 0.30 13.16
N ASN A 248 20.09 1.56 13.08
CA ASN A 248 19.61 2.36 14.20
C ASN A 248 18.18 2.03 14.61
N TYR A 249 17.45 1.28 13.80
CA TYR A 249 16.05 0.99 13.99
C TYR A 249 15.77 -0.50 14.18
N ILE A 250 14.64 -0.78 14.77
CA ILE A 250 14.00 -2.10 14.85
C ILE A 250 12.70 -2.00 14.08
N PHE A 251 12.44 -2.94 13.21
CA PHE A 251 11.19 -3.04 12.48
C PHE A 251 10.13 -3.74 13.30
N ASN A 252 8.90 -3.21 13.26
CA ASN A 252 7.69 -3.85 13.77
C ASN A 252 6.69 -3.98 12.63
N THR A 253 6.22 -5.19 12.37
CA THR A 253 5.26 -5.49 11.29
C THR A 253 3.88 -4.85 11.52
N GLY A 254 3.57 -4.45 12.76
CA GLY A 254 2.25 -3.97 13.17
C GLY A 254 1.25 -5.10 13.40
N GLN A 255 1.67 -6.35 13.30
CA GLN A 255 0.83 -7.53 13.54
C GLN A 255 1.22 -8.16 14.88
N GLU A 256 0.53 -7.74 15.93
CA GLU A 256 0.73 -8.26 17.28
C GLU A 256 -0.55 -8.96 17.76
N GLU A 257 -0.45 -10.26 18.03
CA GLU A 257 -1.55 -11.11 18.56
C GLU A 257 -2.88 -10.89 17.80
N THR A 258 -3.76 -10.07 18.37
CA THR A 258 -5.10 -9.79 17.83
C THR A 258 -5.20 -8.43 17.13
N ILE A 259 -4.14 -7.64 17.12
CA ILE A 259 -4.13 -6.28 16.57
C ILE A 259 -3.45 -6.30 15.19
N TYR A 260 -4.19 -5.83 14.19
CA TYR A 260 -3.68 -5.60 12.86
C TYR A 260 -3.51 -4.09 12.63
N SER A 261 -2.28 -3.63 12.66
CA SER A 261 -1.93 -2.21 12.55
C SER A 261 -0.96 -1.95 11.39
N HIS A 262 -0.61 -0.68 11.18
CA HIS A 262 0.44 -0.31 10.24
C HIS A 262 1.82 -0.75 10.75
N GLY A 263 2.68 -1.15 9.83
CA GLY A 263 4.09 -1.38 10.14
C GLY A 263 4.76 -0.09 10.63
N SER A 264 5.76 -0.24 11.46
CA SER A 264 6.51 0.89 12.03
C SER A 264 7.99 0.56 12.20
N ILE A 265 8.81 1.61 12.33
CA ILE A 265 10.20 1.51 12.74
C ILE A 265 10.37 2.17 14.09
N LYS A 266 11.05 1.48 15.01
CA LYS A 266 11.36 1.97 16.35
C LYS A 266 12.85 2.24 16.47
N ARG A 267 13.22 3.47 16.82
CA ARG A 267 14.63 3.82 17.05
C ARG A 267 15.16 3.14 18.30
N LYS A 268 16.34 2.55 18.20
CA LYS A 268 17.03 1.94 19.35
C LYS A 268 17.47 3.03 20.33
N ALA A 269 17.23 2.80 21.61
CA ALA A 269 17.44 3.81 22.68
C ALA A 269 18.85 4.42 22.73
N LYS A 270 19.86 3.68 22.28
CA LYS A 270 21.26 4.14 22.27
C LYS A 270 21.59 5.15 21.16
N ASN A 271 20.69 5.33 20.18
CA ASN A 271 20.95 6.15 19.00
C ASN A 271 20.25 7.50 19.13
N SER A 272 20.94 8.56 18.76
CA SER A 272 20.36 9.90 18.68
C SER A 272 19.27 9.96 17.61
N PRO A 273 18.27 10.85 17.77
CA PRO A 273 17.29 11.06 16.73
C PRO A 273 17.93 11.66 15.48
N PRO A 274 17.45 11.30 14.28
CA PRO A 274 17.82 11.97 13.05
C PRO A 274 17.46 13.46 13.08
N VAL A 275 18.23 14.25 12.34
CA VAL A 275 18.05 15.72 12.25
C VAL A 275 17.72 16.20 10.84
N LYS A 276 17.68 15.28 9.88
CA LYS A 276 17.41 15.54 8.46
C LYS A 276 16.26 14.66 7.97
N GLN A 277 15.86 14.87 6.73
CA GLN A 277 14.82 14.07 6.09
C GLN A 277 15.20 12.59 6.03
N LEU A 278 14.24 11.72 6.29
CA LEU A 278 14.39 10.27 6.14
C LEU A 278 13.65 9.77 4.92
N LYS A 279 14.20 8.75 4.29
CA LYS A 279 13.52 7.91 3.32
C LYS A 279 13.64 6.46 3.72
N VAL A 280 12.48 5.80 3.85
CA VAL A 280 12.37 4.40 4.27
C VAL A 280 11.89 3.58 3.09
N TYR A 281 12.66 2.57 2.72
CA TYR A 281 12.32 1.61 1.67
C TYR A 281 11.88 0.30 2.29
N PHE A 282 10.79 -0.27 1.81
CA PHE A 282 10.23 -1.50 2.34
C PHE A 282 9.49 -2.30 1.28
N THR A 283 9.31 -3.59 1.53
CA THR A 283 8.43 -4.47 0.78
C THR A 283 7.15 -4.71 1.57
N SER A 284 6.03 -4.79 0.88
CA SER A 284 4.72 -5.00 1.50
C SER A 284 3.86 -5.93 0.67
N ALA A 285 2.75 -6.38 1.25
CA ALA A 285 1.72 -7.11 0.55
C ALA A 285 0.45 -6.28 0.43
N SER A 286 -0.30 -6.49 -0.63
CA SER A 286 -1.62 -5.86 -0.81
C SER A 286 -2.54 -6.76 -1.62
N PHE A 287 -3.84 -6.49 -1.53
CA PHE A 287 -4.80 -7.06 -2.46
C PHE A 287 -4.85 -6.22 -3.74
N GLU A 288 -5.03 -6.87 -4.89
CA GLU A 288 -5.34 -6.15 -6.12
C GLU A 288 -6.74 -5.54 -6.05
N SER A 289 -6.93 -4.39 -6.70
CA SER A 289 -8.24 -3.75 -6.78
C SER A 289 -9.27 -4.57 -7.55
N THR A 290 -8.80 -5.48 -8.40
CA THR A 290 -9.60 -6.40 -9.21
C THR A 290 -9.89 -7.73 -8.52
N ASP A 291 -9.34 -7.95 -7.32
CA ASP A 291 -9.55 -9.18 -6.57
C ASP A 291 -11.00 -9.27 -6.06
N ASN A 292 -11.75 -10.20 -6.62
CA ASN A 292 -13.14 -10.47 -6.27
C ASN A 292 -13.32 -11.51 -5.15
N GLY A 293 -12.25 -11.87 -4.44
CA GLY A 293 -12.33 -12.75 -3.28
C GLY A 293 -13.14 -12.15 -2.14
N ASP A 294 -13.68 -12.99 -1.30
CA ASP A 294 -14.61 -12.60 -0.23
C ASP A 294 -13.92 -12.40 1.11
N ILE A 295 -12.97 -13.26 1.43
CA ILE A 295 -12.37 -13.37 2.77
C ILE A 295 -10.86 -13.54 2.67
N ILE A 296 -10.18 -13.21 3.77
CA ILE A 296 -8.75 -13.48 3.94
C ILE A 296 -8.62 -14.85 4.63
N THR A 297 -7.83 -15.74 4.04
CA THR A 297 -7.51 -17.06 4.58
C THR A 297 -6.02 -17.34 4.41
N VAL A 298 -5.58 -18.52 4.85
CA VAL A 298 -4.20 -18.98 4.57
C VAL A 298 -3.91 -19.02 3.05
N GLU A 299 -4.89 -19.37 2.24
CA GLU A 299 -4.78 -19.36 0.78
C GLU A 299 -4.52 -17.96 0.18
N SER A 300 -4.83 -16.90 0.93
CA SER A 300 -4.56 -15.53 0.50
C SER A 300 -3.06 -15.25 0.33
N TYR A 301 -2.22 -16.03 0.98
CA TYR A 301 -0.77 -15.88 0.97
C TYR A 301 -0.04 -16.91 0.09
N LYS A 302 -0.76 -17.68 -0.72
CA LYS A 302 -0.19 -18.78 -1.54
C LYS A 302 0.90 -18.37 -2.52
N ASN A 303 0.93 -17.08 -2.91
CA ASN A 303 1.91 -16.53 -3.85
C ASN A 303 3.16 -15.95 -3.15
N PHE A 304 3.27 -16.12 -1.84
CA PHE A 304 4.44 -15.66 -1.08
C PHE A 304 5.44 -16.79 -0.92
N ASP A 305 6.66 -16.52 -1.34
CA ASP A 305 7.80 -17.41 -1.11
C ASP A 305 8.56 -16.91 0.13
N TYR A 306 8.17 -17.40 1.28
CA TYR A 306 8.79 -17.04 2.56
C TYR A 306 10.24 -17.55 2.70
N SER A 307 10.72 -18.37 1.77
CA SER A 307 12.10 -18.86 1.79
C SER A 307 13.10 -17.86 1.22
N LYS A 308 12.63 -16.82 0.58
CA LYS A 308 13.45 -15.81 -0.10
C LYS A 308 13.47 -14.44 0.59
N ASP A 309 12.80 -14.29 1.73
CA ASP A 309 12.74 -13.04 2.50
C ASP A 309 13.69 -13.03 3.69
#